data_fcaf292262374ec91fc5b0388631fae1
#
_entry.id   fcaf292262374ec91fc5b0388631fae1
#
_cell.length_a   1.000
_cell.length_b   1.000
_cell.length_c   1.000
_cell.angle_alpha   90.00
_cell.angle_beta   90.00
_cell.angle_gamma   90.00
#
_symmetry.space_group_name_H-M   'P 1'
#
loop_
_entity.id
_entity.type
_entity.pdbx_description
1 polymer ?
#
loop_
_entity_poly.entity_id
_entity_poly.type
_entity_poly.pdbx_seq_one_letter_code
_entity_poly.pdbx_strand_id
1 'polypeptide(L)'
;VVTDQYGNEYSTSVQVEVTARTKKNAKDFDWDESVIYFMVTDRFFDGNESNNTASGAQTYGKDNAGLYHGGDFAGITQKLDYLEDLGINTIWITPIVENIPGVTVTDTGKEDVPYNAAYHGYWASDFTKLNPTLGTEEEFQTLIDQAHNRGIRIMVDIVVNHAGYDTDFGDMIRSGDDIVSGSDQKDSLSNLPDFRTEDPAVSAQLVKWQTQWVKDFGIDYFRVDT
;
A
#
# COMPACT_ATOMS: atom_id res chain seq x y z
N VAL A 1 -40.61 -5.28 -3.97
CA VAL A 1 -42.02 -4.86 -3.86
C VAL A 1 -42.06 -3.38 -4.16
N VAL A 2 -42.93 -2.98 -5.06
CA VAL A 2 -43.18 -1.57 -5.41
C VAL A 2 -44.69 -1.32 -5.20
N THR A 3 -45.01 -0.25 -4.49
CA THR A 3 -46.40 0.15 -4.26
C THR A 3 -46.72 1.37 -5.13
N ASP A 4 -47.77 1.32 -5.91
CA ASP A 4 -48.22 2.43 -6.72
C ASP A 4 -48.97 3.50 -5.89
N GLN A 5 -49.31 4.63 -6.54
CA GLN A 5 -50.04 5.73 -5.87
C GLN A 5 -51.46 5.37 -5.42
N TYR A 6 -51.99 4.23 -5.83
CA TYR A 6 -53.30 3.72 -5.44
C TYR A 6 -53.23 2.65 -4.36
N GLY A 7 -52.01 2.31 -3.85
CA GLY A 7 -51.80 1.34 -2.83
C GLY A 7 -51.71 -0.11 -3.32
N ASN A 8 -51.62 -0.36 -4.63
CA ASN A 8 -51.42 -1.69 -5.15
C ASN A 8 -49.96 -2.08 -5.03
N GLU A 9 -49.69 -3.31 -4.56
CA GLU A 9 -48.34 -3.86 -4.44
C GLU A 9 -48.03 -4.78 -5.61
N TYR A 10 -46.87 -4.52 -6.21
CA TYR A 10 -46.28 -5.33 -7.27
C TYR A 10 -44.98 -5.92 -6.76
N SER A 11 -44.81 -7.24 -6.89
CA SER A 11 -43.57 -7.90 -6.54
C SER A 11 -43.09 -8.80 -7.68
N THR A 12 -41.80 -8.87 -7.86
CA THR A 12 -41.15 -9.87 -8.68
C THR A 12 -40.00 -10.48 -7.89
N SER A 13 -39.69 -11.71 -8.16
CA SER A 13 -38.55 -12.41 -7.58
C SER A 13 -37.65 -12.96 -8.68
N VAL A 14 -36.37 -12.88 -8.46
CA VAL A 14 -35.36 -13.51 -9.29
C VAL A 14 -34.68 -14.58 -8.44
N GLN A 15 -34.60 -15.79 -8.98
CA GLN A 15 -33.89 -16.88 -8.33
C GLN A 15 -32.41 -16.71 -8.67
N VAL A 16 -31.57 -16.53 -7.65
CA VAL A 16 -30.11 -16.46 -7.79
C VAL A 16 -29.51 -17.70 -7.18
N GLU A 17 -28.79 -18.46 -7.97
CA GLU A 17 -28.00 -19.58 -7.47
C GLU A 17 -26.66 -19.06 -6.97
N VAL A 18 -26.39 -19.27 -5.68
CA VAL A 18 -25.09 -18.93 -5.08
C VAL A 18 -24.28 -20.21 -5.00
N THR A 19 -23.23 -20.28 -5.82
CA THR A 19 -22.27 -21.38 -5.79
C THR A 19 -21.05 -21.02 -4.96
N ALA A 20 -20.46 -22.04 -4.29
CA ALA A 20 -19.20 -21.83 -3.59
C ALA A 20 -18.09 -21.40 -4.57
N ARG A 21 -17.32 -20.37 -4.21
CA ARG A 21 -16.17 -19.95 -4.98
C ARG A 21 -15.11 -21.05 -5.00
N THR A 22 -14.63 -21.42 -6.17
CA THR A 22 -13.49 -22.31 -6.30
C THR A 22 -12.21 -21.51 -6.08
N LYS A 23 -11.35 -21.95 -5.14
CA LYS A 23 -10.02 -21.37 -4.98
C LYS A 23 -9.21 -21.63 -6.25
N LYS A 24 -8.74 -20.54 -6.86
CA LYS A 24 -7.92 -20.60 -8.08
C LYS A 24 -6.45 -20.38 -7.73
N ASN A 25 -5.55 -21.09 -8.43
CA ASN A 25 -4.12 -20.77 -8.36
C ASN A 25 -3.81 -19.48 -9.15
N ALA A 26 -2.58 -18.94 -9.03
CA ALA A 26 -2.21 -17.69 -9.67
C ALA A 26 -2.40 -17.68 -11.21
N LYS A 27 -2.23 -18.83 -11.85
CA LYS A 27 -2.36 -18.94 -13.32
C LYS A 27 -3.81 -18.91 -13.81
N ASP A 28 -4.74 -19.29 -12.93
CA ASP A 28 -6.17 -19.39 -13.23
C ASP A 28 -6.95 -18.19 -12.66
N PHE A 29 -6.25 -17.17 -12.16
CA PHE A 29 -6.89 -15.98 -11.62
C PHE A 29 -7.55 -15.16 -12.72
N ASP A 30 -8.83 -14.86 -12.53
CA ASP A 30 -9.62 -14.03 -13.41
C ASP A 30 -9.93 -12.69 -12.74
N TRP A 31 -9.52 -11.59 -13.37
CA TRP A 31 -9.76 -10.26 -12.84
C TRP A 31 -11.24 -9.91 -12.74
N ASP A 32 -12.09 -10.48 -13.58
CA ASP A 32 -13.55 -10.28 -13.52
C ASP A 32 -14.17 -10.90 -12.26
N GLU A 33 -13.46 -11.84 -11.62
CA GLU A 33 -13.85 -12.45 -10.34
C GLU A 33 -13.12 -11.83 -9.14
N SER A 34 -12.31 -10.79 -9.34
CA SER A 34 -11.52 -10.23 -8.27
C SER A 34 -12.35 -9.43 -7.29
N VAL A 35 -12.13 -9.68 -6.00
CA VAL A 35 -12.65 -8.87 -4.89
C VAL A 35 -11.44 -8.35 -4.13
N ILE A 36 -11.11 -7.08 -4.40
CA ILE A 36 -9.91 -6.44 -3.87
C ILE A 36 -10.26 -5.73 -2.56
N TYR A 37 -9.50 -6.02 -1.51
CA TYR A 37 -9.53 -5.26 -0.27
C TYR A 37 -8.28 -4.38 -0.19
N PHE A 38 -8.45 -3.07 -0.36
CA PHE A 38 -7.39 -2.10 -0.12
C PHE A 38 -7.31 -1.78 1.37
N MET A 39 -6.09 -1.80 1.91
CA MET A 39 -5.83 -1.38 3.28
C MET A 39 -4.61 -0.47 3.37
N VAL A 40 -4.70 0.57 4.17
CA VAL A 40 -3.53 1.24 4.71
C VAL A 40 -2.98 0.33 5.78
N THR A 41 -1.85 -0.34 5.52
CA THR A 41 -1.31 -1.41 6.37
C THR A 41 -1.23 -1.00 7.83
N ASP A 42 -0.64 0.16 8.09
CA ASP A 42 -0.51 0.74 9.44
C ASP A 42 -1.84 0.91 10.20
N ARG A 43 -2.97 1.03 9.48
CA ARG A 43 -4.30 1.29 10.07
C ARG A 43 -5.15 0.04 10.21
N PHE A 44 -4.68 -1.12 9.75
CA PHE A 44 -5.51 -2.30 9.69
C PHE A 44 -5.56 -3.08 11.01
N PHE A 45 -4.46 -3.64 11.43
CA PHE A 45 -4.36 -4.38 12.69
C PHE A 45 -2.92 -4.48 13.19
N ASP A 46 -2.69 -4.12 14.45
CA ASP A 46 -1.41 -4.21 15.15
C ASP A 46 -1.23 -5.65 15.66
N GLY A 47 -0.38 -6.42 15.00
CA GLY A 47 -0.15 -7.83 15.30
C GLY A 47 1.13 -8.09 16.08
N ASN A 48 2.07 -7.12 16.04
CA ASN A 48 3.37 -7.20 16.70
C ASN A 48 3.75 -5.83 17.30
N GLU A 49 3.34 -5.57 18.53
CA GLU A 49 3.60 -4.28 19.20
C GLU A 49 5.10 -3.92 19.32
N SER A 50 6.01 -4.89 19.14
CA SER A 50 7.44 -4.64 19.30
C SER A 50 8.05 -3.83 18.15
N ASN A 51 7.40 -3.76 16.98
CA ASN A 51 7.86 -3.00 15.82
C ASN A 51 7.27 -1.57 15.74
N ASN A 52 6.28 -1.23 16.57
CA ASN A 52 5.52 0.03 16.53
C ASN A 52 6.38 1.30 16.57
N THR A 53 7.54 1.24 17.23
CA THR A 53 8.46 2.36 17.36
C THR A 53 9.75 2.21 16.56
N ALA A 54 9.79 1.29 15.59
CA ALA A 54 11.00 0.96 14.84
C ALA A 54 11.55 2.14 14.02
N SER A 55 10.68 3.07 13.57
CA SER A 55 11.09 4.31 12.91
C SER A 55 11.36 5.49 13.89
N GLY A 56 11.35 5.21 15.19
CA GLY A 56 11.56 6.18 16.26
C GLY A 56 10.33 6.37 17.15
N ALA A 57 10.54 6.52 18.45
CA ALA A 57 9.45 6.61 19.43
C ALA A 57 8.47 7.77 19.15
N GLN A 58 8.95 8.88 18.58
CA GLN A 58 8.13 10.04 18.24
C GLN A 58 7.20 9.83 17.06
N THR A 59 7.38 8.74 16.29
CA THR A 59 6.59 8.47 15.09
C THR A 59 5.32 7.68 15.39
N TYR A 60 5.18 7.11 16.58
CA TYR A 60 4.07 6.24 16.97
C TYR A 60 3.13 6.91 17.97
N GLY A 61 1.81 6.75 17.77
CA GLY A 61 0.81 7.24 18.72
C GLY A 61 -0.60 7.19 18.15
N LYS A 62 -1.44 6.33 18.71
CA LYS A 62 -2.82 6.08 18.24
C LYS A 62 -3.77 7.27 18.43
N ASP A 63 -3.41 8.24 19.30
CA ASP A 63 -4.21 9.45 19.52
C ASP A 63 -3.95 10.55 18.48
N ASN A 64 -2.96 10.39 17.62
CA ASN A 64 -2.62 11.34 16.57
C ASN A 64 -2.69 10.69 15.19
N ALA A 65 -3.62 11.14 14.35
CA ALA A 65 -3.83 10.63 13.00
C ALA A 65 -2.61 10.74 12.08
N GLY A 66 -1.67 11.63 12.36
CA GLY A 66 -0.42 11.83 11.61
C GLY A 66 0.70 10.84 11.98
N LEU A 67 0.52 10.00 13.01
CA LEU A 67 1.54 9.06 13.46
C LEU A 67 1.22 7.62 13.05
N TYR A 68 2.18 6.72 13.19
CA TYR A 68 1.96 5.29 13.04
C TYR A 68 1.00 4.78 14.13
N HIS A 69 0.13 3.84 13.75
CA HIS A 69 -0.82 3.17 14.66
C HIS A 69 -0.50 1.68 14.88
N GLY A 70 0.53 1.18 14.21
CA GLY A 70 1.10 -0.14 14.46
C GLY A 70 0.53 -1.28 13.64
N GLY A 71 -0.32 -1.03 12.64
CA GLY A 71 -0.74 -2.08 11.72
C GLY A 71 0.46 -2.60 10.90
N ASP A 72 0.55 -3.94 10.76
CA ASP A 72 1.75 -4.61 10.28
C ASP A 72 1.44 -5.94 9.54
N PHE A 73 2.47 -6.61 9.01
CA PHE A 73 2.34 -7.90 8.31
C PHE A 73 1.80 -9.01 9.22
N ALA A 74 2.22 -9.02 10.49
CA ALA A 74 1.74 -9.99 11.47
C ALA A 74 0.24 -9.79 11.72
N GLY A 75 -0.22 -8.55 11.79
CA GLY A 75 -1.61 -8.19 11.95
C GLY A 75 -2.49 -8.60 10.76
N ILE A 76 -2.01 -8.38 9.54
CA ILE A 76 -2.72 -8.85 8.34
C ILE A 76 -2.81 -10.37 8.37
N THR A 77 -1.70 -11.06 8.69
CA THR A 77 -1.64 -12.52 8.80
C THR A 77 -2.68 -13.06 9.78
N GLN A 78 -2.80 -12.44 10.95
CA GLN A 78 -3.79 -12.82 11.98
C GLN A 78 -5.25 -12.61 11.54
N LYS A 79 -5.49 -11.76 10.53
CA LYS A 79 -6.82 -11.43 10.02
C LYS A 79 -7.16 -12.08 8.69
N LEU A 80 -6.33 -12.98 8.17
CA LEU A 80 -6.58 -13.65 6.88
C LEU A 80 -7.88 -14.45 6.88
N ASP A 81 -8.26 -15.10 7.99
CA ASP A 81 -9.53 -15.83 8.07
C ASP A 81 -10.73 -14.89 7.94
N TYR A 82 -10.67 -13.72 8.60
CA TYR A 82 -11.69 -12.67 8.45
C TYR A 82 -11.82 -12.19 7.00
N LEU A 83 -10.69 -11.99 6.30
CA LEU A 83 -10.68 -11.55 4.90
C LEU A 83 -11.18 -12.65 3.97
N GLU A 84 -10.84 -13.91 4.23
CA GLU A 84 -11.37 -15.08 3.50
C GLU A 84 -12.89 -15.18 3.66
N ASP A 85 -13.40 -15.04 4.88
CA ASP A 85 -14.85 -15.09 5.19
C ASP A 85 -15.63 -13.95 4.52
N LEU A 86 -15.00 -12.77 4.34
CA LEU A 86 -15.54 -11.67 3.54
C LEU A 86 -15.58 -11.96 2.02
N GLY A 87 -14.94 -13.04 1.59
CA GLY A 87 -14.83 -13.41 0.17
C GLY A 87 -13.76 -12.63 -0.59
N ILE A 88 -12.80 -12.04 0.12
CA ILE A 88 -11.66 -11.34 -0.48
C ILE A 88 -10.73 -12.37 -1.14
N ASN A 89 -10.27 -12.08 -2.34
CA ASN A 89 -9.29 -12.90 -3.05
C ASN A 89 -8.07 -12.13 -3.53
N THR A 90 -8.02 -10.83 -3.26
CA THR A 90 -6.83 -9.99 -3.48
C THR A 90 -6.74 -8.95 -2.37
N ILE A 91 -5.61 -8.89 -1.68
CA ILE A 91 -5.29 -7.86 -0.70
C ILE A 91 -4.34 -6.87 -1.35
N TRP A 92 -4.72 -5.58 -1.39
CA TRP A 92 -3.86 -4.49 -1.79
C TRP A 92 -3.38 -3.75 -0.53
N ILE A 93 -2.07 -3.79 -0.30
CA ILE A 93 -1.40 -3.12 0.82
C ILE A 93 -0.62 -1.89 0.35
N THR A 94 -0.48 -0.90 1.23
CA THR A 94 0.37 0.29 1.01
C THR A 94 1.82 -0.11 0.78
N PRO A 95 2.69 0.82 0.24
CA PRO A 95 4.09 0.49 -0.05
C PRO A 95 4.82 -0.10 1.15
N ILE A 96 5.67 -1.10 0.86
CA ILE A 96 6.34 -1.92 1.88
C ILE A 96 7.78 -1.49 2.18
N VAL A 97 8.35 -0.60 1.36
CA VAL A 97 9.75 -0.21 1.44
C VAL A 97 10.02 0.75 2.60
N GLU A 98 11.28 0.82 3.02
CA GLU A 98 11.70 1.74 4.09
C GLU A 98 11.39 3.18 3.70
N ASN A 99 10.78 3.91 4.63
CA ASN A 99 10.40 5.30 4.47
C ASN A 99 11.21 6.20 5.40
N ILE A 100 11.28 7.50 5.06
CA ILE A 100 11.74 8.48 6.04
C ILE A 100 10.86 8.40 7.30
N PRO A 101 11.37 8.73 8.49
CA PRO A 101 10.55 8.70 9.72
C PRO A 101 9.30 9.57 9.63
N GLY A 102 9.41 10.70 8.95
CA GLY A 102 8.33 11.68 8.74
C GLY A 102 8.88 13.09 8.64
N VAL A 103 7.98 14.06 8.55
CA VAL A 103 8.32 15.49 8.43
C VAL A 103 7.59 16.32 9.48
N THR A 104 8.24 17.41 9.94
CA THR A 104 7.57 18.43 10.73
C THR A 104 6.78 19.33 9.77
N VAL A 105 5.48 19.40 9.93
CA VAL A 105 4.64 20.24 9.09
C VAL A 105 4.65 21.66 9.64
N THR A 106 5.40 22.54 8.98
CA THR A 106 5.56 23.94 9.41
C THR A 106 4.51 24.89 8.85
N ASP A 107 3.65 24.43 7.92
CA ASP A 107 2.74 25.33 7.17
C ASP A 107 1.38 24.69 6.81
N THR A 108 0.64 24.25 7.81
CA THR A 108 -0.76 23.82 7.55
C THR A 108 -1.80 24.81 8.06
N GLY A 109 -1.40 25.88 8.74
CA GLY A 109 -2.33 26.77 9.43
C GLY A 109 -3.12 26.06 10.54
N LYS A 110 -2.75 24.84 10.90
CA LYS A 110 -3.28 24.06 12.03
C LYS A 110 -2.17 23.92 13.05
N GLU A 111 -2.38 24.52 14.22
CA GLU A 111 -1.40 24.47 15.32
C GLU A 111 -1.19 23.08 15.94
N ASP A 112 -1.96 22.04 15.50
CA ASP A 112 -2.10 20.78 16.23
C ASP A 112 -1.48 19.53 15.54
N VAL A 113 -0.75 19.66 14.42
CA VAL A 113 -0.04 18.51 13.82
C VAL A 113 1.43 18.86 13.60
N PRO A 114 2.26 18.84 14.66
CA PRO A 114 3.66 19.24 14.56
C PRO A 114 4.53 18.23 13.80
N TYR A 115 4.06 17.00 13.59
CA TYR A 115 4.82 15.95 12.95
C TYR A 115 3.90 15.01 12.17
N ASN A 116 4.28 14.66 10.94
CA ASN A 116 3.57 13.70 10.11
C ASN A 116 4.52 12.54 9.77
N ALA A 117 4.26 11.40 10.37
CA ALA A 117 5.03 10.19 10.11
C ALA A 117 4.68 9.60 8.73
N ALA A 118 5.64 8.88 8.12
CA ALA A 118 5.45 8.29 6.81
C ALA A 118 4.67 6.94 6.84
N TYR A 119 3.66 6.84 7.71
CA TYR A 119 2.87 5.63 7.94
C TYR A 119 2.16 5.10 6.68
N HIS A 120 1.93 5.99 5.73
CA HIS A 120 1.24 5.68 4.47
C HIS A 120 2.14 4.95 3.45
N GLY A 121 3.48 5.00 3.61
CA GLY A 121 4.44 4.29 2.77
C GLY A 121 4.89 5.02 1.50
N TYR A 122 4.43 6.25 1.25
CA TYR A 122 4.71 6.99 0.00
C TYR A 122 5.95 7.89 0.06
N TRP A 123 6.75 7.84 1.13
CA TRP A 123 7.97 8.65 1.27
C TRP A 123 9.20 7.75 1.44
N ALA A 124 9.45 6.93 0.40
CA ALA A 124 10.54 5.96 0.40
C ALA A 124 11.92 6.61 0.60
N SER A 125 12.71 6.04 1.50
CA SER A 125 14.11 6.39 1.73
C SER A 125 15.07 5.30 1.24
N ASP A 126 14.61 4.04 1.16
CA ASP A 126 15.39 2.92 0.61
C ASP A 126 14.44 1.89 -0.04
N PHE A 127 14.54 1.73 -1.36
CA PHE A 127 13.71 0.79 -2.13
C PHE A 127 14.15 -0.68 -2.00
N THR A 128 15.24 -0.94 -1.29
CA THR A 128 15.82 -2.27 -1.13
C THR A 128 15.60 -2.89 0.24
N LYS A 129 14.97 -2.17 1.16
CA LYS A 129 14.67 -2.62 2.51
C LYS A 129 13.19 -2.54 2.83
N LEU A 130 12.69 -3.47 3.63
CA LEU A 130 11.36 -3.37 4.20
C LEU A 130 11.27 -2.25 5.24
N ASN A 131 10.12 -1.62 5.31
CA ASN A 131 9.82 -0.69 6.38
C ASN A 131 9.75 -1.46 7.72
N PRO A 132 10.64 -1.15 8.68
CA PRO A 132 10.75 -1.92 9.91
C PRO A 132 9.52 -1.82 10.83
N THR A 133 8.65 -0.81 10.64
CA THR A 133 7.36 -0.71 11.35
C THR A 133 6.30 -1.65 10.79
N LEU A 134 6.48 -2.17 9.58
CA LEU A 134 5.57 -3.15 8.99
C LEU A 134 5.97 -4.58 9.33
N GLY A 135 7.20 -4.81 9.81
CA GLY A 135 7.69 -6.12 10.21
C GLY A 135 8.96 -6.56 9.52
N THR A 136 9.29 -7.81 9.70
CA THR A 136 10.48 -8.48 9.16
C THR A 136 10.20 -9.15 7.81
N GLU A 137 11.26 -9.54 7.09
CA GLU A 137 11.17 -10.36 5.88
C GLU A 137 10.46 -11.70 6.14
N GLU A 138 10.69 -12.30 7.30
CA GLU A 138 10.03 -13.55 7.70
C GLU A 138 8.53 -13.36 7.91
N GLU A 139 8.13 -12.26 8.56
CA GLU A 139 6.71 -11.93 8.75
C GLU A 139 6.03 -11.63 7.41
N PHE A 140 6.71 -10.94 6.50
CA PHE A 140 6.19 -10.67 5.16
C PHE A 140 6.05 -11.95 4.31
N GLN A 141 7.04 -12.84 4.33
CA GLN A 141 6.95 -14.14 3.66
C GLN A 141 5.82 -14.98 4.24
N THR A 142 5.68 -14.98 5.57
CA THR A 142 4.60 -15.70 6.26
C THR A 142 3.22 -15.20 5.82
N LEU A 143 3.04 -13.89 5.69
CA LEU A 143 1.81 -13.29 5.16
C LEU A 143 1.51 -13.81 3.75
N ILE A 144 2.48 -13.77 2.85
CA ILE A 144 2.31 -14.20 1.46
C ILE A 144 1.95 -15.69 1.38
N ASP A 145 2.70 -16.54 2.07
CA ASP A 145 2.48 -17.99 2.07
C ASP A 145 1.10 -18.34 2.62
N GLN A 146 0.68 -17.71 3.71
CA GLN A 146 -0.62 -17.95 4.31
C GLN A 146 -1.79 -17.38 3.50
N ALA A 147 -1.60 -16.25 2.83
CA ALA A 147 -2.56 -15.71 1.87
C ALA A 147 -2.73 -16.66 0.67
N HIS A 148 -1.63 -17.12 0.08
CA HIS A 148 -1.64 -18.06 -1.04
C HIS A 148 -2.33 -19.40 -0.68
N ASN A 149 -2.10 -19.92 0.53
CA ASN A 149 -2.78 -21.13 1.01
C ASN A 149 -4.32 -20.97 1.09
N ARG A 150 -4.81 -19.74 1.21
CA ARG A 150 -6.24 -19.40 1.18
C ARG A 150 -6.74 -19.01 -0.21
N GLY A 151 -5.87 -18.99 -1.23
CA GLY A 151 -6.20 -18.52 -2.58
C GLY A 151 -6.34 -17.00 -2.67
N ILE A 152 -5.78 -16.27 -1.71
CA ILE A 152 -5.72 -14.81 -1.68
C ILE A 152 -4.41 -14.34 -2.30
N ARG A 153 -4.47 -13.35 -3.19
CA ARG A 153 -3.32 -12.71 -3.85
C ARG A 153 -2.88 -11.49 -3.07
N ILE A 154 -1.58 -11.21 -3.13
CA ILE A 154 -0.99 -10.00 -2.54
C ILE A 154 -0.62 -9.03 -3.66
N MET A 155 -1.24 -7.86 -3.62
CA MET A 155 -0.94 -6.70 -4.45
C MET A 155 -0.24 -5.66 -3.59
N VAL A 156 0.96 -5.28 -3.98
CA VAL A 156 1.74 -4.25 -3.28
C VAL A 156 1.65 -2.94 -4.05
N ASP A 157 1.34 -1.87 -3.34
CA ASP A 157 1.46 -0.52 -3.88
C ASP A 157 2.93 -0.14 -4.06
N ILE A 158 3.28 0.43 -5.19
CA ILE A 158 4.64 0.88 -5.47
C ILE A 158 4.65 2.30 -5.99
N VAL A 159 5.64 3.07 -5.55
CA VAL A 159 5.90 4.42 -6.02
C VAL A 159 7.15 4.40 -6.88
N VAL A 160 7.05 4.88 -8.12
CA VAL A 160 8.17 4.98 -9.07
C VAL A 160 8.41 6.41 -9.55
N ASN A 161 7.58 7.36 -9.09
CA ASN A 161 7.65 8.76 -9.47
C ASN A 161 8.61 9.57 -8.61
N HIS A 162 8.61 9.33 -7.30
CA HIS A 162 9.34 10.17 -6.33
C HIS A 162 9.89 9.36 -5.16
N ALA A 163 10.79 9.98 -4.41
CA ALA A 163 11.29 9.49 -3.13
C ALA A 163 10.76 10.35 -1.96
N GLY A 164 11.10 9.99 -0.74
CA GLY A 164 10.79 10.77 0.46
C GLY A 164 11.57 12.09 0.52
N TYR A 165 11.07 13.05 1.28
CA TYR A 165 11.74 14.32 1.49
C TYR A 165 13.17 14.15 2.03
N ASP A 166 14.08 15.02 1.59
CA ASP A 166 15.48 15.09 2.03
C ASP A 166 16.29 13.79 1.78
N THR A 167 15.81 12.91 0.89
CA THR A 167 16.55 11.72 0.48
C THR A 167 17.54 12.02 -0.64
N ASP A 168 18.65 11.27 -0.68
CA ASP A 168 19.69 11.40 -1.69
C ASP A 168 19.76 10.13 -2.57
N PHE A 169 19.25 10.24 -3.79
CA PHE A 169 19.40 9.23 -4.84
C PHE A 169 20.32 9.71 -5.99
N GLY A 170 21.14 10.73 -5.73
CA GLY A 170 22.11 11.26 -6.68
C GLY A 170 21.48 11.71 -8.00
N ASP A 171 22.14 11.37 -9.11
CA ASP A 171 21.72 11.77 -10.46
C ASP A 171 20.38 11.17 -10.92
N MET A 172 19.78 10.29 -10.14
CA MET A 172 18.44 9.75 -10.43
C MET A 172 17.33 10.79 -10.17
N ILE A 173 17.58 11.74 -9.28
CA ILE A 173 16.63 12.80 -8.93
C ILE A 173 16.77 13.99 -9.88
N ARG A 174 15.64 14.56 -10.25
CA ARG A 174 15.57 15.76 -11.08
C ARG A 174 16.12 16.96 -10.32
N SER A 175 17.01 17.71 -10.95
CA SER A 175 17.50 18.98 -10.40
C SER A 175 16.45 20.09 -10.54
N GLY A 176 16.59 21.16 -9.77
CA GLY A 176 15.67 22.29 -9.82
C GLY A 176 15.50 22.91 -11.21
N ASP A 177 16.57 22.92 -12.02
CA ASP A 177 16.55 23.47 -13.39
C ASP A 177 15.81 22.57 -14.39
N ASP A 178 15.66 21.27 -14.08
CA ASP A 178 14.97 20.28 -14.91
C ASP A 178 13.49 20.13 -14.54
N ILE A 179 13.03 20.75 -13.46
CA ILE A 179 11.62 20.74 -13.03
C ILE A 179 10.82 21.66 -13.96
N VAL A 180 9.75 21.13 -14.53
CA VAL A 180 8.84 21.86 -15.42
C VAL A 180 7.44 21.89 -14.80
N SER A 181 7.08 23.00 -14.20
CA SER A 181 5.79 23.18 -13.52
C SER A 181 4.60 22.90 -14.46
N GLY A 182 3.67 22.10 -13.99
CA GLY A 182 2.49 21.64 -14.72
C GLY A 182 2.76 20.53 -15.74
N SER A 183 3.96 19.94 -15.74
CA SER A 183 4.26 18.76 -16.55
C SER A 183 3.88 17.48 -15.79
N ASP A 184 3.12 16.58 -16.42
CA ASP A 184 2.75 15.29 -15.84
C ASP A 184 3.97 14.38 -15.54
N GLN A 185 5.12 14.67 -16.12
CA GLN A 185 6.33 13.85 -15.99
C GLN A 185 7.48 14.57 -15.27
N LYS A 186 7.50 15.90 -15.29
CA LYS A 186 8.66 16.69 -14.86
C LYS A 186 8.31 17.73 -13.78
N ASP A 187 7.11 17.66 -13.22
CA ASP A 187 6.73 18.50 -12.09
C ASP A 187 6.90 17.70 -10.79
N SER A 188 7.43 18.38 -9.79
CA SER A 188 7.64 17.78 -8.47
C SER A 188 6.33 17.74 -7.69
N LEU A 189 5.83 16.55 -7.39
CA LEU A 189 4.65 16.37 -6.56
C LEU A 189 4.94 16.86 -5.13
N SER A 190 4.30 17.97 -4.74
CA SER A 190 4.46 18.51 -3.36
C SER A 190 5.90 18.74 -2.92
N ASN A 191 6.80 19.08 -3.84
CA ASN A 191 8.24 19.24 -3.62
C ASN A 191 8.97 17.96 -3.18
N LEU A 192 8.42 16.80 -3.43
CA LEU A 192 9.13 15.53 -3.24
C LEU A 192 10.25 15.37 -4.28
N PRO A 193 11.37 14.71 -3.92
CA PRO A 193 12.42 14.38 -4.88
C PRO A 193 11.88 13.56 -6.04
N ASP A 194 11.82 14.14 -7.24
CA ASP A 194 11.23 13.56 -8.44
C ASP A 194 12.27 12.75 -9.23
N PHE A 195 11.96 11.49 -9.57
CA PHE A 195 12.84 10.66 -10.37
C PHE A 195 12.80 11.06 -11.86
N ARG A 196 13.95 11.06 -12.50
CA ARG A 196 14.09 11.30 -13.95
C ARG A 196 13.67 10.05 -14.73
N THR A 197 12.38 9.72 -14.69
CA THR A 197 11.84 8.49 -15.27
C THR A 197 11.95 8.42 -16.79
N GLU A 198 12.18 9.54 -17.48
CA GLU A 198 12.53 9.59 -18.90
C GLU A 198 13.96 9.11 -19.22
N ASP A 199 14.84 9.03 -18.21
CA ASP A 199 16.17 8.45 -18.36
C ASP A 199 16.06 6.90 -18.29
N PRO A 200 16.46 6.19 -19.36
CA PRO A 200 16.38 4.73 -19.41
C PRO A 200 17.15 4.02 -18.27
N ALA A 201 18.25 4.62 -17.78
CA ALA A 201 19.01 4.03 -16.68
C ALA A 201 18.27 4.14 -15.35
N VAL A 202 17.59 5.28 -15.12
CA VAL A 202 16.73 5.50 -13.94
C VAL A 202 15.54 4.56 -13.97
N SER A 203 14.80 4.49 -15.09
CA SER A 203 13.69 3.57 -15.27
C SER A 203 14.09 2.11 -15.05
N ALA A 204 15.24 1.70 -15.61
CA ALA A 204 15.75 0.34 -15.43
C ALA A 204 16.08 0.03 -13.96
N GLN A 205 16.62 1.00 -13.22
CA GLN A 205 16.93 0.83 -11.81
C GLN A 205 15.66 0.73 -10.95
N LEU A 206 14.65 1.57 -11.22
CA LEU A 206 13.35 1.50 -10.55
C LEU A 206 12.66 0.14 -10.79
N VAL A 207 12.62 -0.31 -12.06
CA VAL A 207 12.08 -1.65 -12.41
C VAL A 207 12.86 -2.75 -11.70
N LYS A 208 14.19 -2.64 -11.61
CA LYS A 208 15.04 -3.63 -10.92
C LYS A 208 14.70 -3.73 -9.43
N TRP A 209 14.53 -2.61 -8.73
CA TRP A 209 14.18 -2.60 -7.31
C TRP A 209 12.82 -3.26 -7.08
N GLN A 210 11.79 -2.86 -7.86
CA GLN A 210 10.45 -3.39 -7.67
C GLN A 210 10.34 -4.87 -8.03
N THR A 211 10.96 -5.30 -9.14
CA THR A 211 10.92 -6.71 -9.56
C THR A 211 11.74 -7.62 -8.65
N GLN A 212 12.68 -7.08 -7.86
CA GLN A 212 13.40 -7.87 -6.86
C GLN A 212 12.46 -8.40 -5.78
N TRP A 213 11.52 -7.57 -5.30
CA TRP A 213 10.49 -7.98 -4.33
C TRP A 213 9.65 -9.16 -4.82
N VAL A 214 9.29 -9.16 -6.11
CA VAL A 214 8.58 -10.31 -6.72
C VAL A 214 9.42 -11.58 -6.68
N LYS A 215 10.72 -11.48 -6.97
CA LYS A 215 11.63 -12.63 -6.99
C LYS A 215 11.88 -13.20 -5.60
N ASP A 216 12.01 -12.31 -4.61
CA ASP A 216 12.37 -12.69 -3.26
C ASP A 216 11.17 -13.25 -2.48
N PHE A 217 9.98 -12.70 -2.66
CA PHE A 217 8.80 -13.02 -1.84
C PHE A 217 7.63 -13.64 -2.60
N GLY A 218 7.59 -13.54 -3.92
CA GLY A 218 6.48 -14.07 -4.72
C GLY A 218 5.22 -13.20 -4.69
N ILE A 219 5.37 -11.87 -4.62
CA ILE A 219 4.27 -10.90 -4.76
C ILE A 219 3.56 -11.15 -6.09
N ASP A 220 2.22 -11.13 -6.08
CA ASP A 220 1.43 -11.46 -7.28
C ASP A 220 1.25 -10.26 -8.21
N TYR A 221 1.01 -9.08 -7.66
CA TYR A 221 0.66 -7.88 -8.43
C TYR A 221 1.26 -6.61 -7.84
N PHE A 222 1.43 -5.62 -8.70
CA PHE A 222 1.66 -4.25 -8.30
C PHE A 222 0.46 -3.35 -8.62
N ARG A 223 0.14 -2.47 -7.71
CA ARG A 223 -0.57 -1.23 -8.01
C ARG A 223 0.50 -0.15 -8.15
N VAL A 224 0.62 0.42 -9.31
CA VAL A 224 1.59 1.49 -9.56
C VAL A 224 0.91 2.82 -9.25
N ASP A 225 1.44 3.50 -8.24
CA ASP A 225 1.08 4.88 -7.95
C ASP A 225 1.74 5.82 -8.97
N THR A 226 1.31 7.06 -8.99
CA THR A 226 1.77 8.13 -9.88
C THR A 226 3.21 8.02 -10.34
#